data_7ec0e5b375e573cb37b613e2257701fa
#
_entry.id   7ec0e5b375e573cb37b613e2257701fa
#
_cell.length_a   1.000
_cell.length_b   1.000
_cell.length_c   1.000
_cell.angle_alpha   90.00
_cell.angle_beta   90.00
_cell.angle_gamma   90.00
#
_symmetry.space_group_name_H-M   'P 1'
#
loop_
_entity.id
_entity.type
_entity.pdbx_description
1 polymer ?
#
loop_
_entity_poly.entity_id
_entity_poly.type
_entity_poly.pdbx_seq_one_letter_code
_entity_poly.pdbx_strand_id
1 'polypeptide(L)'
;IVLTEEELDNFISQLENNLTSPSIATLIDILDILGTNLREFFNEISDEKITFTKDDMFETEDEDLKYTLKWLVPNSQKNDMEPIIITLQPGGQYKEEKPHEGEEFGYVLAGSIFLHLGDKKNKVRKGESFYFKPRANHYISNPGKKEARVVWVSTPPSF
;
A
#
# COMPACT_ATOMS: atom_id res chain seq x y z
N ILE A 1 -8.59 34.43 21.98
CA ILE A 1 -9.82 35.14 21.52
C ILE A 1 -10.94 34.49 22.27
N VAL A 2 -11.66 35.25 23.11
CA VAL A 2 -12.84 34.75 23.84
C VAL A 2 -14.03 34.97 22.94
N LEU A 3 -14.63 33.89 22.46
CA LEU A 3 -15.87 33.94 21.66
C LEU A 3 -17.06 34.24 22.60
N THR A 4 -18.04 34.95 22.12
CA THR A 4 -19.35 35.10 22.78
C THR A 4 -20.13 33.77 22.64
N GLU A 5 -21.16 33.55 23.48
CA GLU A 5 -22.00 32.34 23.38
C GLU A 5 -22.64 32.21 21.98
N GLU A 6 -23.13 33.32 21.38
CA GLU A 6 -23.71 33.31 20.05
C GLU A 6 -22.70 32.98 18.95
N GLU A 7 -21.46 33.46 19.04
CA GLU A 7 -20.36 33.12 18.12
C GLU A 7 -19.95 31.64 18.25
N LEU A 8 -19.98 31.10 19.44
CA LEU A 8 -19.68 29.70 19.72
C LEU A 8 -20.75 28.78 19.14
N ASP A 9 -22.03 29.07 19.38
CA ASP A 9 -23.16 28.31 18.83
C ASP A 9 -23.15 28.29 17.31
N ASN A 10 -22.90 29.46 16.69
CA ASN A 10 -22.79 29.56 15.25
C ASN A 10 -21.61 28.76 14.70
N PHE A 11 -20.46 28.79 15.37
CA PHE A 11 -19.28 28.04 14.99
C PHE A 11 -19.51 26.50 15.08
N ILE A 12 -20.10 26.03 16.18
CA ILE A 12 -20.46 24.61 16.37
C ILE A 12 -21.46 24.19 15.27
N SER A 13 -22.49 24.98 15.02
CA SER A 13 -23.46 24.69 13.95
C SER A 13 -22.81 24.60 12.57
N GLN A 14 -21.80 25.41 12.27
CA GLN A 14 -21.07 25.34 11.01
C GLN A 14 -20.19 24.08 10.93
N LEU A 15 -19.60 23.65 12.05
CA LEU A 15 -18.84 22.40 12.13
C LEU A 15 -19.75 21.17 11.87
N GLU A 16 -20.88 21.10 12.56
CA GLU A 16 -21.84 19.99 12.44
C GLU A 16 -22.39 19.85 11.01
N ASN A 17 -22.53 20.95 10.30
CA ASN A 17 -23.01 21.00 8.92
C ASN A 17 -21.88 20.89 7.86
N ASN A 18 -20.64 20.62 8.26
CA ASN A 18 -19.46 20.57 7.38
C ASN A 18 -19.21 21.86 6.57
N LEU A 19 -19.65 23.00 7.07
CA LEU A 19 -19.45 24.30 6.42
C LEU A 19 -18.10 24.93 6.76
N THR A 20 -17.45 24.47 7.84
CA THR A 20 -16.11 24.89 8.25
C THR A 20 -15.34 23.73 8.86
N SER A 21 -14.02 23.87 8.94
CA SER A 21 -13.14 22.91 9.62
C SER A 21 -12.44 23.63 10.78
N PRO A 22 -12.36 23.01 11.96
CA PRO A 22 -11.64 23.60 13.09
C PRO A 22 -10.13 23.60 12.80
N SER A 23 -9.41 24.55 13.38
CA SER A 23 -7.96 24.43 13.49
C SER A 23 -7.62 23.29 14.45
N ILE A 24 -6.39 22.76 14.38
CA ILE A 24 -5.93 21.72 15.31
C ILE A 24 -6.01 22.20 16.76
N ALA A 25 -5.68 23.47 17.03
CA ALA A 25 -5.78 24.05 18.36
C ALA A 25 -7.24 24.05 18.85
N THR A 26 -8.17 24.52 18.00
CA THR A 26 -9.62 24.52 18.32
C THR A 26 -10.14 23.10 18.55
N LEU A 27 -9.67 22.11 17.76
CA LEU A 27 -10.07 20.72 17.93
C LEU A 27 -9.58 20.17 19.27
N ILE A 28 -8.34 20.49 19.68
CA ILE A 28 -7.82 20.10 21.00
C ILE A 28 -8.69 20.68 22.12
N ASP A 29 -9.02 21.98 22.05
CA ASP A 29 -9.85 22.63 23.05
C ASP A 29 -11.25 21.99 23.15
N ILE A 30 -11.86 21.65 22.02
CA ILE A 30 -13.14 20.93 21.98
C ILE A 30 -13.04 19.56 22.62
N LEU A 31 -11.99 18.78 22.28
CA LEU A 31 -11.79 17.45 22.81
C LEU A 31 -11.52 17.45 24.31
N ASP A 32 -10.75 18.42 24.82
CA ASP A 32 -10.52 18.60 26.25
C ASP A 32 -11.85 18.88 27.00
N ILE A 33 -12.71 19.71 26.46
CA ILE A 33 -14.05 19.99 27.03
C ILE A 33 -14.93 18.72 27.04
N LEU A 34 -14.81 17.88 26.01
CA LEU A 34 -15.52 16.60 25.90
C LEU A 34 -14.91 15.49 26.73
N GLY A 35 -13.78 15.75 27.44
CA GLY A 35 -13.08 14.75 28.28
C GLY A 35 -12.33 13.68 27.50
N THR A 36 -11.95 13.97 26.28
CA THR A 36 -11.17 13.07 25.40
C THR A 36 -9.94 13.80 24.84
N ASN A 37 -9.16 13.15 24.00
CA ASN A 37 -7.95 13.73 23.39
C ASN A 37 -7.80 13.31 21.92
N LEU A 38 -6.89 13.95 21.18
CA LEU A 38 -6.65 13.65 19.76
C LEU A 38 -6.36 12.17 19.51
N ARG A 39 -5.64 11.51 20.42
CA ARG A 39 -5.33 10.07 20.28
C ARG A 39 -6.61 9.24 20.34
N GLU A 40 -7.49 9.50 21.30
CA GLU A 40 -8.75 8.77 21.46
C GLU A 40 -9.74 9.12 20.35
N PHE A 41 -9.78 10.38 19.92
CA PHE A 41 -10.66 10.85 18.85
C PHE A 41 -10.29 10.25 17.49
N PHE A 42 -8.99 10.16 17.15
CA PHE A 42 -8.52 9.53 15.94
C PHE A 42 -8.19 8.04 16.10
N ASN A 43 -8.14 7.55 17.35
CA ASN A 43 -8.19 6.14 17.62
C ASN A 43 -9.65 5.70 17.38
N GLU A 44 -10.02 5.56 16.13
CA GLU A 44 -10.99 4.55 15.85
C GLU A 44 -10.47 3.29 16.52
N ILE A 45 -11.27 2.69 17.40
CA ILE A 45 -11.23 1.26 17.64
C ILE A 45 -11.71 0.67 16.29
N SER A 46 -10.88 0.79 15.27
CA SER A 46 -11.00 -0.07 14.13
C SER A 46 -10.67 -1.45 14.69
N ASP A 47 -11.66 -2.31 14.78
CA ASP A 47 -11.38 -3.74 14.68
C ASP A 47 -10.45 -3.86 13.50
N GLU A 48 -9.15 -4.02 13.78
CA GLU A 48 -8.12 -4.00 12.77
C GLU A 48 -8.48 -5.11 11.78
N LYS A 49 -8.91 -4.73 10.59
CA LYS A 49 -9.35 -5.69 9.59
C LYS A 49 -8.19 -6.60 9.24
N ILE A 50 -8.23 -7.82 9.73
CA ILE A 50 -7.17 -8.82 9.58
C ILE A 50 -7.39 -9.77 8.40
N THR A 51 -8.58 -9.76 7.79
CA THR A 51 -8.93 -10.58 6.63
C THR A 51 -9.45 -9.72 5.50
N PHE A 52 -8.95 -9.94 4.29
CA PHE A 52 -9.29 -9.16 3.10
C PHE A 52 -9.92 -10.04 2.05
N THR A 53 -11.08 -9.63 1.53
CA THR A 53 -11.79 -10.30 0.44
C THR A 53 -11.31 -9.76 -0.91
N LYS A 54 -11.78 -10.35 -2.00
CA LYS A 54 -11.46 -9.86 -3.35
C LYS A 54 -11.93 -8.43 -3.60
N ASP A 55 -13.02 -8.02 -2.95
CA ASP A 55 -13.62 -6.69 -3.10
C ASP A 55 -12.83 -5.60 -2.37
N ASP A 56 -11.95 -6.00 -1.45
CA ASP A 56 -11.06 -5.09 -0.73
C ASP A 56 -9.78 -4.78 -1.50
N MET A 57 -9.46 -5.61 -2.49
CA MET A 57 -8.20 -5.54 -3.21
C MET A 57 -8.28 -4.50 -4.32
N PHE A 58 -7.20 -3.75 -4.49
CA PHE A 58 -7.04 -2.79 -5.56
C PHE A 58 -6.14 -3.36 -6.66
N GLU A 59 -6.44 -3.02 -7.92
CA GLU A 59 -5.70 -3.52 -9.08
C GLU A 59 -5.42 -2.39 -10.06
N THR A 60 -4.20 -2.36 -10.63
CA THR A 60 -3.81 -1.47 -11.75
C THR A 60 -3.18 -2.28 -12.86
N GLU A 61 -3.25 -1.76 -14.07
CA GLU A 61 -2.66 -2.37 -15.28
C GLU A 61 -1.72 -1.38 -15.95
N ASP A 62 -0.61 -1.92 -16.47
CA ASP A 62 0.31 -1.22 -17.37
C ASP A 62 0.34 -1.99 -18.69
N GLU A 63 -0.32 -1.43 -19.72
CA GLU A 63 -0.44 -2.04 -21.03
C GLU A 63 0.89 -2.07 -21.79
N ASP A 64 1.76 -1.08 -21.61
CA ASP A 64 3.04 -0.97 -22.29
C ASP A 64 4.03 -2.02 -21.77
N LEU A 65 4.11 -2.18 -20.46
CA LEU A 65 4.93 -3.19 -19.80
C LEU A 65 4.23 -4.54 -19.67
N LYS A 66 2.94 -4.62 -19.98
CA LYS A 66 2.11 -5.84 -20.01
C LYS A 66 2.06 -6.56 -18.68
N TYR A 67 1.79 -5.83 -17.61
CA TYR A 67 1.55 -6.41 -16.29
C TYR A 67 0.30 -5.83 -15.64
N THR A 68 -0.26 -6.61 -14.72
CA THR A 68 -1.27 -6.18 -13.76
C THR A 68 -0.69 -6.33 -12.36
N LEU A 69 -0.90 -5.32 -11.52
CA LEU A 69 -0.48 -5.31 -10.13
C LEU A 69 -1.72 -5.26 -9.25
N LYS A 70 -1.81 -6.16 -8.29
CA LYS A 70 -2.91 -6.26 -7.34
C LYS A 70 -2.39 -6.17 -5.91
N TRP A 71 -2.84 -5.15 -5.17
CA TRP A 71 -2.58 -5.03 -3.74
C TRP A 71 -3.51 -5.93 -2.95
N LEU A 72 -2.93 -6.85 -2.16
CA LEU A 72 -3.67 -7.82 -1.37
C LEU A 72 -4.18 -7.24 -0.05
N VAL A 73 -3.50 -6.23 0.46
CA VAL A 73 -3.84 -5.51 1.69
C VAL A 73 -4.00 -4.02 1.35
N PRO A 74 -5.18 -3.44 1.51
CA PRO A 74 -5.41 -2.01 1.31
C PRO A 74 -4.56 -1.18 2.28
N ASN A 75 -4.10 -0.01 1.83
CA ASN A 75 -3.28 0.91 2.64
C ASN A 75 -2.04 0.26 3.28
N SER A 76 -1.43 -0.70 2.61
CA SER A 76 -0.25 -1.43 3.07
C SER A 76 0.94 -0.53 3.41
N GLN A 77 0.98 0.70 2.92
CA GLN A 77 2.00 1.70 3.26
C GLN A 77 2.03 2.08 4.76
N LYS A 78 1.00 1.74 5.53
CA LYS A 78 0.97 1.90 6.99
C LYS A 78 1.52 0.69 7.73
N ASN A 79 1.79 -0.40 7.03
CA ASN A 79 2.27 -1.66 7.57
C ASN A 79 3.78 -1.80 7.39
N ASP A 80 4.38 -2.81 8.01
CA ASP A 80 5.80 -3.10 7.86
C ASP A 80 6.11 -3.80 6.52
N MET A 81 5.11 -4.41 5.88
CA MET A 81 5.25 -5.10 4.61
C MET A 81 4.09 -4.81 3.66
N GLU A 82 4.36 -4.88 2.37
CA GLU A 82 3.40 -4.70 1.29
C GLU A 82 3.34 -5.94 0.40
N PRO A 83 2.33 -6.81 0.59
CA PRO A 83 2.12 -7.97 -0.26
C PRO A 83 1.29 -7.61 -1.49
N ILE A 84 1.80 -7.97 -2.67
CA ILE A 84 1.13 -7.79 -3.96
C ILE A 84 1.09 -9.10 -4.75
N ILE A 85 0.21 -9.15 -5.75
CA ILE A 85 0.31 -10.11 -6.85
C ILE A 85 0.63 -9.35 -8.12
N ILE A 86 1.71 -9.74 -8.79
CA ILE A 86 2.01 -9.30 -10.15
C ILE A 86 1.64 -10.40 -11.12
N THR A 87 0.87 -10.04 -12.13
CA THR A 87 0.53 -10.90 -13.27
C THR A 87 1.23 -10.33 -14.51
N LEU A 88 2.15 -11.09 -15.08
CA LEU A 88 2.90 -10.72 -16.28
C LEU A 88 2.37 -11.47 -17.49
N GLN A 89 1.94 -10.75 -18.50
CA GLN A 89 1.58 -11.34 -19.80
C GLN A 89 2.83 -11.88 -20.52
N PRO A 90 2.70 -12.71 -21.54
CA PRO A 90 3.84 -13.16 -22.36
C PRO A 90 4.66 -11.99 -22.90
N GLY A 91 5.96 -11.99 -22.60
CA GLY A 91 6.88 -10.90 -22.94
C GLY A 91 6.76 -9.66 -22.08
N GLY A 92 5.90 -9.67 -21.05
CA GLY A 92 5.74 -8.57 -20.12
C GLY A 92 6.86 -8.51 -19.08
N GLN A 93 7.01 -7.35 -18.48
CA GLN A 93 7.95 -7.11 -17.37
C GLN A 93 7.37 -6.09 -16.40
N TYR A 94 7.78 -6.17 -15.16
CA TYR A 94 7.51 -5.11 -14.19
C TYR A 94 8.47 -3.94 -14.38
N LYS A 95 8.05 -2.73 -13.97
CA LYS A 95 8.94 -1.55 -14.00
C LYS A 95 10.25 -1.86 -13.27
N GLU A 96 11.35 -1.31 -13.76
CA GLU A 96 12.64 -1.41 -13.08
C GLU A 96 12.65 -0.52 -11.84
N GLU A 97 12.96 -1.12 -10.69
CA GLU A 97 13.09 -0.42 -9.43
C GLU A 97 14.54 -0.13 -9.10
N LYS A 98 14.75 1.02 -8.47
CA LYS A 98 16.09 1.45 -8.00
C LYS A 98 16.43 0.75 -6.68
N PRO A 99 17.72 0.69 -6.30
CA PRO A 99 18.12 0.22 -4.99
C PRO A 99 17.40 0.98 -3.86
N HIS A 100 16.95 0.23 -2.84
CA HIS A 100 16.33 0.80 -1.64
C HIS A 100 16.65 -0.06 -0.40
N GLU A 101 16.34 0.47 0.77
CA GLU A 101 16.48 -0.27 2.03
C GLU A 101 15.39 -1.34 2.14
N GLY A 102 15.68 -2.36 2.94
CA GLY A 102 14.73 -3.41 3.24
C GLY A 102 15.04 -4.76 2.59
N GLU A 103 13.99 -5.55 2.44
CA GLU A 103 14.06 -6.92 1.96
C GLU A 103 12.85 -7.25 1.11
N GLU A 104 13.05 -8.13 0.13
CA GLU A 104 12.00 -8.58 -0.77
C GLU A 104 11.92 -10.09 -0.85
N PHE A 105 10.70 -10.59 -0.87
CA PHE A 105 10.38 -11.99 -1.03
C PHE A 105 9.36 -12.19 -2.14
N GLY A 106 9.55 -13.19 -2.98
CA GLY A 106 8.54 -13.58 -3.96
C GLY A 106 8.37 -15.08 -4.09
N TYR A 107 7.14 -15.47 -4.50
CA TYR A 107 6.78 -16.85 -4.75
C TYR A 107 5.99 -16.97 -6.06
N VAL A 108 6.41 -17.83 -6.97
CA VAL A 108 5.78 -17.98 -8.29
C VAL A 108 4.58 -18.92 -8.21
N LEU A 109 3.39 -18.35 -8.39
CA LEU A 109 2.11 -19.07 -8.37
C LEU A 109 1.83 -19.81 -9.69
N ALA A 110 2.25 -19.21 -10.81
CA ALA A 110 2.00 -19.76 -12.16
C ALA A 110 3.09 -19.30 -13.14
N GLY A 111 3.37 -20.11 -14.15
CA GLY A 111 4.35 -19.80 -15.18
C GLY A 111 5.78 -19.87 -14.69
N SER A 112 6.63 -19.03 -15.23
CA SER A 112 8.01 -18.82 -14.81
C SER A 112 8.44 -17.39 -15.14
N ILE A 113 9.35 -16.86 -14.35
CA ILE A 113 9.89 -15.52 -14.52
C ILE A 113 11.42 -15.54 -14.61
N PHE A 114 11.99 -14.43 -15.06
CA PHE A 114 13.36 -14.08 -14.72
C PHE A 114 13.32 -12.96 -13.68
N LEU A 115 14.01 -13.16 -12.56
CA LEU A 115 14.38 -12.13 -11.62
C LEU A 115 15.70 -11.51 -12.08
N HIS A 116 15.67 -10.20 -12.31
CA HIS A 116 16.84 -9.38 -12.61
C HIS A 116 17.25 -8.64 -11.36
N LEU A 117 18.53 -8.70 -10.98
CA LEU A 117 19.10 -8.01 -9.83
C LEU A 117 20.52 -7.55 -10.21
N GLY A 118 20.67 -6.27 -10.59
CA GLY A 118 21.85 -5.76 -11.25
C GLY A 118 22.17 -6.59 -12.50
N ASP A 119 23.40 -7.08 -12.61
CA ASP A 119 23.84 -7.93 -13.74
C ASP A 119 23.39 -9.40 -13.65
N LYS A 120 22.74 -9.78 -12.53
CA LYS A 120 22.30 -11.16 -12.31
C LYS A 120 20.90 -11.38 -12.86
N LYS A 121 20.74 -12.52 -13.54
CA LYS A 121 19.45 -12.96 -14.10
C LYS A 121 19.18 -14.40 -13.66
N ASN A 122 18.16 -14.58 -12.83
CA ASN A 122 17.80 -15.87 -12.26
C ASN A 122 16.44 -16.32 -12.73
N LYS A 123 16.32 -17.53 -13.25
CA LYS A 123 15.03 -18.11 -13.62
C LYS A 123 14.35 -18.70 -12.41
N VAL A 124 13.11 -18.30 -12.17
CA VAL A 124 12.27 -18.81 -11.07
C VAL A 124 10.99 -19.39 -11.68
N ARG A 125 10.65 -20.62 -11.31
CA ARG A 125 9.53 -21.38 -11.87
C ARG A 125 8.38 -21.48 -10.86
N LYS A 126 7.22 -21.88 -11.34
CA LYS A 126 6.08 -22.21 -10.47
C LYS A 126 6.51 -23.10 -9.31
N GLY A 127 6.14 -22.69 -8.09
CA GLY A 127 6.47 -23.38 -6.84
C GLY A 127 7.83 -23.02 -6.26
N GLU A 128 8.62 -22.20 -6.96
CA GLU A 128 9.90 -21.68 -6.47
C GLU A 128 9.75 -20.28 -5.91
N SER A 129 10.66 -19.87 -5.05
CA SER A 129 10.71 -18.58 -4.40
C SER A 129 12.03 -17.86 -4.63
N PHE A 130 12.02 -16.56 -4.38
CA PHE A 130 13.22 -15.73 -4.31
C PHE A 130 13.18 -14.84 -3.07
N TYR A 131 14.35 -14.46 -2.62
CA TYR A 131 14.56 -13.52 -1.53
C TYR A 131 15.84 -12.75 -1.76
N PHE A 132 15.81 -11.44 -1.58
CA PHE A 132 17.00 -10.60 -1.71
C PHE A 132 16.87 -9.30 -0.95
N LYS A 133 18.01 -8.63 -0.72
CA LYS A 133 18.08 -7.22 -0.33
C LYS A 133 18.26 -6.38 -1.59
N PRO A 134 17.39 -5.39 -1.84
CA PRO A 134 17.36 -4.63 -3.10
C PRO A 134 18.51 -3.61 -3.19
N ARG A 135 19.76 -4.08 -3.23
CA ARG A 135 20.99 -3.27 -3.28
C ARG A 135 21.41 -2.88 -4.70
N ALA A 136 20.67 -3.31 -5.71
CA ALA A 136 20.89 -2.99 -7.12
C ALA A 136 19.52 -2.81 -7.80
N ASN A 137 19.51 -2.24 -9.00
CA ASN A 137 18.31 -2.18 -9.82
C ASN A 137 17.75 -3.58 -10.00
N HIS A 138 16.42 -3.71 -9.90
CA HIS A 138 15.78 -5.01 -9.97
C HIS A 138 14.39 -4.94 -10.59
N TYR A 139 13.99 -6.02 -11.22
CA TYR A 139 12.67 -6.23 -11.79
C TYR A 139 12.46 -7.69 -12.14
N ILE A 140 11.22 -8.06 -12.47
CA ILE A 140 10.88 -9.38 -12.98
C ILE A 140 10.37 -9.28 -14.40
N SER A 141 10.63 -10.32 -15.22
CA SER A 141 10.13 -10.43 -16.59
C SER A 141 9.59 -11.82 -16.89
N ASN A 142 8.61 -11.90 -17.80
CA ASN A 142 8.05 -13.17 -18.27
C ASN A 142 8.56 -13.52 -19.68
N PRO A 143 9.54 -14.42 -19.80
CA PRO A 143 10.03 -14.86 -21.10
C PRO A 143 9.16 -15.94 -21.75
N GLY A 144 8.12 -16.40 -21.04
CA GLY A 144 7.27 -17.51 -21.46
C GLY A 144 6.23 -17.14 -22.50
N LYS A 145 5.51 -18.16 -22.95
CA LYS A 145 4.37 -18.01 -23.88
C LYS A 145 3.02 -18.01 -23.18
N LYS A 146 3.02 -18.12 -21.85
CA LYS A 146 1.84 -18.09 -20.99
C LYS A 146 2.04 -17.05 -19.90
N GLU A 147 0.95 -16.61 -19.33
CA GLU A 147 0.92 -15.73 -18.16
C GLU A 147 1.77 -16.28 -17.02
N ALA A 148 2.46 -15.42 -16.31
CA ALA A 148 3.16 -15.73 -15.08
C ALA A 148 2.58 -14.90 -13.93
N ARG A 149 2.39 -15.51 -12.76
CA ARG A 149 1.88 -14.84 -11.55
C ARG A 149 2.82 -15.07 -10.38
N VAL A 150 3.07 -13.99 -9.66
CA VAL A 150 4.00 -13.96 -8.55
C VAL A 150 3.34 -13.25 -7.37
N VAL A 151 3.35 -13.86 -6.19
CA VAL A 151 3.21 -13.10 -4.95
C VAL A 151 4.55 -12.45 -4.67
N TRP A 152 4.55 -11.13 -4.47
CA TRP A 152 5.76 -10.39 -4.15
C TRP A 152 5.50 -9.53 -2.91
N VAL A 153 6.44 -9.52 -1.99
CA VAL A 153 6.33 -8.80 -0.71
C VAL A 153 7.57 -7.94 -0.55
N SER A 154 7.36 -6.67 -0.32
CA SER A 154 8.42 -5.72 0.07
C SER A 154 8.28 -5.32 1.53
N THR A 155 9.40 -5.14 2.20
CA THR A 155 9.48 -4.55 3.54
C THR A 155 10.68 -3.59 3.59
N PRO A 156 10.49 -2.27 3.88
CA PRO A 156 9.19 -1.59 3.98
C PRO A 156 8.43 -1.56 2.65
N PRO A 157 7.16 -1.12 2.64
CA PRO A 157 6.36 -0.90 1.43
C PRO A 157 7.08 -0.05 0.38
N SER A 158 7.07 -0.51 -0.90
CA SER A 158 7.81 0.15 -2.01
C SER A 158 7.12 0.07 -3.37
N PHE A 159 6.00 -0.66 -3.50
CA PHE A 159 5.31 -0.85 -4.78
C PHE A 159 4.38 0.27 -5.18
#